data_bc5081f50e59a921826d81ece620383a
#
_entry.id   bc5081f50e59a921826d81ece620383a
#
_cell.length_a   1.000
_cell.length_b   1.000
_cell.length_c   1.000
_cell.angle_alpha   90.00
_cell.angle_beta   90.00
_cell.angle_gamma   90.00
#
_symmetry.space_group_name_H-M   'P 1'
#
loop_
_entity.id
_entity.type
_entity.pdbx_description
1 polymer ?
#
loop_
_entity_poly.entity_id
_entity_poly.type
_entity_poly.pdbx_seq_one_letter_code
_entity_poly.pdbx_strand_id
1 'polypeptide(L)'
;MTETNSLTIQTDASTPDPVTQHDDFSHCWRLANAFAGSSMVPEIFQGKPQDCFVIIQRAVNLGIDPLTAVQNVFMIGGRPAYTAKFALALANRAKVFAGPVRYKVNKGAKREDLEVTAYAPLSDGDIAEVTLSYKIAAAEGWTRNKKYSTIPEQMLRWRAVKWLIDLHCPEILLGFDVGYEGENSLRNAQNNANVQNSGAKSGTEMSLQQAIETQRQAIESVVITEEGVKEPKSEPAEMQATEEEKA
;
A
#
# COMPACT_ATOMS: atom_id res chain seq x y z
N MET A 1 -33.07 54.14 -10.29
CA MET A 1 -33.47 52.89 -9.60
C MET A 1 -32.54 51.79 -10.08
N THR A 2 -31.51 51.54 -9.29
CA THR A 2 -30.47 50.52 -9.58
C THR A 2 -30.70 49.36 -8.59
N GLU A 3 -31.22 48.25 -9.08
CA GLU A 3 -31.35 47.01 -8.34
C GLU A 3 -29.99 46.33 -8.25
N THR A 4 -29.44 46.26 -7.02
CA THR A 4 -28.27 45.45 -6.70
C THR A 4 -28.69 44.01 -6.48
N ASN A 5 -28.41 43.16 -7.46
CA ASN A 5 -28.62 41.71 -7.38
C ASN A 5 -27.53 41.09 -6.51
N SER A 6 -27.88 40.79 -5.24
CA SER A 6 -27.01 40.13 -4.30
C SER A 6 -26.99 38.63 -4.57
N LEU A 7 -25.91 38.13 -5.19
CA LEU A 7 -25.65 36.70 -5.33
C LEU A 7 -25.29 36.12 -3.96
N THR A 8 -26.25 35.50 -3.30
CA THR A 8 -26.02 34.67 -2.11
C THR A 8 -25.44 33.34 -2.55
N ILE A 9 -24.13 33.14 -2.36
CA ILE A 9 -23.49 31.84 -2.49
C ILE A 9 -23.92 31.02 -1.29
N GLN A 10 -24.84 30.09 -1.48
CA GLN A 10 -25.13 29.04 -0.50
C GLN A 10 -23.99 28.04 -0.56
N THR A 11 -23.07 28.14 0.38
CA THR A 11 -22.09 27.08 0.69
C THR A 11 -22.80 26.00 1.49
N ASP A 12 -23.43 25.05 0.80
CA ASP A 12 -23.81 23.76 1.40
C ASP A 12 -22.55 22.91 1.61
N ALA A 13 -21.73 23.33 2.56
CA ALA A 13 -20.75 22.45 3.17
C ALA A 13 -21.45 21.68 4.28
N SER A 14 -22.27 20.68 3.92
CA SER A 14 -22.73 19.70 4.88
C SER A 14 -21.54 18.88 5.34
N THR A 15 -20.94 19.25 6.46
CA THR A 15 -20.08 18.36 7.24
C THR A 15 -20.88 17.08 7.47
N PRO A 16 -20.36 15.90 7.08
CA PRO A 16 -21.11 14.67 7.29
C PRO A 16 -21.36 14.48 8.79
N ASP A 17 -22.61 14.24 9.11
CA ASP A 17 -23.07 14.01 10.48
C ASP A 17 -22.26 12.87 11.10
N PRO A 18 -21.76 12.99 12.35
CA PRO A 18 -21.03 11.91 13.03
C PRO A 18 -21.82 10.60 13.12
N VAL A 19 -23.15 10.64 13.04
CA VAL A 19 -24.04 9.47 13.01
C VAL A 19 -23.88 8.70 11.69
N THR A 20 -23.74 9.37 10.55
CA THR A 20 -23.55 8.70 9.25
C THR A 20 -22.20 8.00 9.15
N GLN A 21 -21.14 8.54 9.74
CA GLN A 21 -19.82 7.89 9.78
C GLN A 21 -19.81 6.59 10.60
N HIS A 22 -20.59 6.53 11.67
CA HIS A 22 -20.69 5.36 12.53
C HIS A 22 -21.47 4.22 11.84
N ASP A 23 -22.50 4.56 11.07
CA ASP A 23 -23.28 3.59 10.29
C ASP A 23 -22.45 3.03 9.13
N ASP A 24 -21.64 3.85 8.47
CA ASP A 24 -20.73 3.43 7.40
C ASP A 24 -19.67 2.42 7.88
N PHE A 25 -19.06 2.69 9.05
CA PHE A 25 -18.11 1.75 9.65
C PHE A 25 -18.77 0.39 9.96
N SER A 26 -19.93 0.44 10.64
CA SER A 26 -20.67 -0.77 11.02
C SER A 26 -21.14 -1.56 9.80
N HIS A 27 -21.53 -0.88 8.73
CA HIS A 27 -21.89 -1.49 7.46
C HIS A 27 -20.68 -2.18 6.81
N CYS A 28 -19.58 -1.48 6.65
CA CYS A 28 -18.33 -2.03 6.08
C CYS A 28 -17.82 -3.23 6.90
N TRP A 29 -17.94 -3.17 8.23
CA TRP A 29 -17.53 -4.27 9.11
C TRP A 29 -18.42 -5.52 8.95
N ARG A 30 -19.73 -5.35 8.80
CA ARG A 30 -20.64 -6.47 8.50
C ARG A 30 -20.33 -7.11 7.16
N LEU A 31 -20.08 -6.31 6.12
CA LEU A 31 -19.65 -6.82 4.80
C LEU A 31 -18.32 -7.57 4.89
N ALA A 32 -17.36 -7.06 5.64
CA ALA A 32 -16.05 -7.67 5.81
C ALA A 32 -16.15 -9.07 6.45
N ASN A 33 -16.99 -9.22 7.48
CA ASN A 33 -17.23 -10.52 8.09
C ASN A 33 -17.92 -11.49 7.12
N ALA A 34 -18.93 -11.04 6.37
CA ALA A 34 -19.60 -11.87 5.38
C ALA A 34 -18.64 -12.30 4.25
N PHE A 35 -17.80 -11.39 3.76
CA PHE A 35 -16.85 -11.66 2.69
C PHE A 35 -15.73 -12.61 3.15
N ALA A 36 -15.21 -12.43 4.36
CA ALA A 36 -14.19 -13.32 4.90
C ALA A 36 -14.64 -14.76 5.02
N GLY A 37 -15.96 -15.02 5.16
CA GLY A 37 -16.55 -16.35 5.15
C GLY A 37 -16.91 -16.89 3.77
N SER A 38 -16.73 -16.11 2.69
CA SER A 38 -17.17 -16.46 1.34
C SER A 38 -16.05 -17.08 0.51
N SER A 39 -16.37 -18.16 -0.22
CA SER A 39 -15.49 -18.75 -1.23
C SER A 39 -15.32 -17.87 -2.48
N MET A 40 -16.14 -16.83 -2.65
CA MET A 40 -16.01 -15.87 -3.76
C MET A 40 -14.89 -14.85 -3.56
N VAL A 41 -14.32 -14.78 -2.37
CA VAL A 41 -13.19 -13.92 -2.03
C VAL A 41 -11.89 -14.70 -2.19
N PRO A 42 -10.80 -14.08 -2.70
CA PRO A 42 -9.51 -14.73 -2.81
C PRO A 42 -9.05 -15.37 -1.50
N GLU A 43 -8.47 -16.56 -1.56
CA GLU A 43 -8.04 -17.35 -0.40
C GLU A 43 -7.21 -16.55 0.62
N ILE A 44 -6.40 -15.61 0.13
CA ILE A 44 -5.55 -14.76 0.96
C ILE A 44 -6.35 -13.91 1.95
N PHE A 45 -7.63 -13.62 1.67
CA PHE A 45 -8.53 -12.81 2.49
C PHE A 45 -9.59 -13.65 3.23
N GLN A 46 -9.71 -14.94 2.90
CA GLN A 46 -10.63 -15.84 3.60
C GLN A 46 -10.22 -15.99 5.07
N GLY A 47 -11.18 -15.89 5.97
CA GLY A 47 -10.95 -15.90 7.42
C GLY A 47 -10.30 -14.62 7.98
N LYS A 48 -10.13 -13.57 7.17
CA LYS A 48 -9.46 -12.32 7.58
C LYS A 48 -10.38 -11.10 7.39
N PRO A 49 -11.37 -10.92 8.26
CA PRO A 49 -12.32 -9.82 8.13
C PRO A 49 -11.65 -8.45 8.25
N GLN A 50 -10.54 -8.32 9.00
CA GLN A 50 -9.81 -7.07 9.13
C GLN A 50 -9.20 -6.62 7.79
N ASP A 51 -8.59 -7.54 7.05
CA ASP A 51 -8.01 -7.26 5.74
C ASP A 51 -9.10 -6.92 4.72
N CYS A 52 -10.21 -7.66 4.74
CA CYS A 52 -11.40 -7.36 3.93
C CYS A 52 -11.95 -5.97 4.26
N PHE A 53 -12.02 -5.59 5.53
CA PHE A 53 -12.55 -4.30 5.97
C PHE A 53 -11.78 -3.12 5.36
N VAL A 54 -10.45 -3.15 5.39
CA VAL A 54 -9.61 -2.08 4.82
C VAL A 54 -9.89 -1.90 3.32
N ILE A 55 -10.03 -3.01 2.58
CA ILE A 55 -10.31 -2.96 1.14
C ILE A 55 -11.74 -2.46 0.88
N ILE A 56 -12.72 -2.91 1.67
CA ILE A 56 -14.13 -2.52 1.53
C ILE A 56 -14.30 -1.03 1.82
N GLN A 57 -13.73 -0.52 2.92
CA GLN A 57 -13.79 0.90 3.27
C GLN A 57 -13.21 1.77 2.16
N ARG A 58 -12.10 1.33 1.57
CA ARG A 58 -11.50 2.01 0.43
C ARG A 58 -12.39 1.97 -0.81
N ALA A 59 -13.01 0.82 -1.08
CA ALA A 59 -13.93 0.67 -2.21
C ALA A 59 -15.12 1.63 -2.08
N VAL A 60 -15.69 1.74 -0.89
CA VAL A 60 -16.78 2.67 -0.58
C VAL A 60 -16.35 4.11 -0.83
N ASN A 61 -15.17 4.53 -0.34
CA ASN A 61 -14.64 5.88 -0.54
C ASN A 61 -14.41 6.20 -2.04
N LEU A 62 -14.05 5.19 -2.84
CA LEU A 62 -13.91 5.33 -4.29
C LEU A 62 -15.23 5.16 -5.05
N GLY A 63 -16.33 4.89 -4.36
CA GLY A 63 -17.63 4.60 -4.97
C GLY A 63 -17.62 3.34 -5.84
N ILE A 64 -16.86 2.31 -5.46
CA ILE A 64 -16.71 1.05 -6.19
C ILE A 64 -17.45 -0.04 -5.42
N ASP A 65 -17.96 -1.04 -6.16
CA ASP A 65 -18.52 -2.23 -5.54
C ASP A 65 -17.48 -2.95 -4.67
N PRO A 66 -17.76 -3.16 -3.36
CA PRO A 66 -16.81 -3.77 -2.44
C PRO A 66 -16.35 -5.17 -2.83
N LEU A 67 -17.23 -6.02 -3.36
CA LEU A 67 -16.86 -7.38 -3.78
C LEU A 67 -15.90 -7.34 -4.97
N THR A 68 -16.20 -6.50 -5.95
CA THR A 68 -15.31 -6.27 -7.09
C THR A 68 -13.92 -5.80 -6.64
N ALA A 69 -13.86 -4.91 -5.66
CA ALA A 69 -12.58 -4.45 -5.12
C ALA A 69 -11.79 -5.58 -4.45
N VAL A 70 -12.41 -6.34 -3.54
CA VAL A 70 -11.76 -7.45 -2.83
C VAL A 70 -11.24 -8.51 -3.81
N GLN A 71 -12.00 -8.82 -4.87
CA GLN A 71 -11.60 -9.79 -5.89
C GLN A 71 -10.43 -9.33 -6.76
N ASN A 72 -10.14 -8.04 -6.83
CA ASN A 72 -9.09 -7.46 -7.66
C ASN A 72 -7.90 -6.89 -6.88
N VAL A 73 -7.85 -7.14 -5.57
CA VAL A 73 -6.71 -6.82 -4.71
C VAL A 73 -5.94 -8.09 -4.40
N PHE A 74 -4.63 -7.98 -4.35
CA PHE A 74 -3.72 -9.04 -3.90
C PHE A 74 -2.55 -8.41 -3.12
N MET A 75 -1.75 -9.23 -2.45
CA MET A 75 -0.67 -8.74 -1.60
C MET A 75 0.68 -8.90 -2.29
N ILE A 76 1.48 -7.84 -2.35
CA ILE A 76 2.87 -7.86 -2.84
C ILE A 76 3.78 -7.45 -1.68
N GLY A 77 4.57 -8.38 -1.16
CA GLY A 77 5.50 -8.06 -0.07
C GLY A 77 4.81 -7.48 1.18
N GLY A 78 3.60 -7.94 1.51
CA GLY A 78 2.82 -7.46 2.64
C GLY A 78 2.03 -6.17 2.38
N ARG A 79 2.06 -5.63 1.17
CA ARG A 79 1.28 -4.44 0.77
C ARG A 79 0.15 -4.82 -0.18
N PRO A 80 -1.04 -4.22 -0.04
CA PRO A 80 -2.12 -4.44 -0.98
C PRO A 80 -1.82 -3.79 -2.32
N ALA A 81 -2.17 -4.48 -3.40
CA ALA A 81 -1.97 -4.03 -4.77
C ALA A 81 -3.20 -4.36 -5.62
N TYR A 82 -3.55 -3.45 -6.53
CA TYR A 82 -4.57 -3.69 -7.54
C TYR A 82 -4.02 -4.51 -8.70
N THR A 83 -4.86 -5.35 -9.31
CA THR A 83 -4.51 -5.92 -10.60
C THR A 83 -4.41 -4.80 -11.66
N ALA A 84 -3.49 -4.94 -12.62
CA ALA A 84 -3.32 -3.92 -13.68
C ALA A 84 -4.60 -3.67 -14.48
N LYS A 85 -5.43 -4.71 -14.66
CA LYS A 85 -6.76 -4.58 -15.30
C LYS A 85 -7.70 -3.71 -14.49
N PHE A 86 -7.74 -3.91 -13.19
CA PHE A 86 -8.61 -3.17 -12.29
C PHE A 86 -8.15 -1.71 -12.17
N ALA A 87 -6.86 -1.48 -12.02
CA ALA A 87 -6.30 -0.13 -12.00
C ALA A 87 -6.62 0.64 -13.30
N LEU A 88 -6.53 -0.02 -14.48
CA LEU A 88 -6.94 0.57 -15.74
C LEU A 88 -8.46 0.87 -15.79
N ALA A 89 -9.28 -0.03 -15.24
CA ALA A 89 -10.72 0.20 -15.15
C ALA A 89 -11.06 1.41 -14.26
N LEU A 90 -10.33 1.59 -13.15
CA LEU A 90 -10.46 2.75 -12.26
C LEU A 90 -10.06 4.05 -12.99
N ALA A 91 -8.94 4.05 -13.72
CA ALA A 91 -8.49 5.19 -14.51
C ALA A 91 -9.51 5.60 -15.59
N ASN A 92 -10.07 4.62 -16.28
CA ASN A 92 -11.12 4.86 -17.27
C ASN A 92 -12.41 5.40 -16.63
N ARG A 93 -12.80 4.87 -15.47
CA ARG A 93 -13.97 5.35 -14.72
C ARG A 93 -13.79 6.79 -14.24
N ALA A 94 -12.61 7.12 -13.74
CA ALA A 94 -12.27 8.47 -13.29
C ALA A 94 -12.10 9.46 -14.46
N LYS A 95 -12.14 8.97 -15.71
CA LYS A 95 -11.93 9.77 -16.92
C LYS A 95 -10.62 10.53 -16.93
N VAL A 96 -9.57 9.96 -16.34
CA VAL A 96 -8.23 10.56 -16.35
C VAL A 96 -7.71 10.68 -17.78
N PHE A 97 -7.94 9.64 -18.58
CA PHE A 97 -7.62 9.67 -20.01
C PHE A 97 -8.85 10.12 -20.81
N ALA A 98 -8.63 11.02 -21.76
CA ALA A 98 -9.67 11.48 -22.70
C ALA A 98 -10.07 10.39 -23.71
N GLY A 99 -9.33 9.27 -23.77
CA GLY A 99 -9.62 8.14 -24.65
C GLY A 99 -9.01 6.84 -24.14
N PRO A 100 -9.22 5.72 -24.82
CA PRO A 100 -8.70 4.43 -24.40
C PRO A 100 -7.18 4.36 -24.51
N VAL A 101 -6.56 3.64 -23.56
CA VAL A 101 -5.15 3.29 -23.64
C VAL A 101 -4.92 2.40 -24.86
N ARG A 102 -3.97 2.79 -25.69
CA ARG A 102 -3.57 2.10 -26.92
C ARG A 102 -2.10 1.65 -26.81
N TYR A 103 -1.70 0.79 -27.73
CA TYR A 103 -0.36 0.21 -27.72
C TYR A 103 0.27 0.30 -29.11
N LYS A 104 1.53 0.70 -29.15
CA LYS A 104 2.44 0.49 -30.28
C LYS A 104 3.41 -0.63 -29.91
N VAL A 105 3.63 -1.56 -30.81
CA VAL A 105 4.54 -2.71 -30.58
C VAL A 105 5.59 -2.71 -31.68
N ASN A 106 6.84 -2.61 -31.26
CA ASN A 106 7.99 -2.79 -32.15
C ASN A 106 8.59 -4.18 -31.87
N LYS A 107 8.58 -5.04 -32.89
CA LYS A 107 8.99 -6.45 -32.77
C LYS A 107 10.37 -6.64 -33.34
N GLY A 108 11.30 -5.88 -33.38
CA GLY A 108 12.66 -6.06 -33.90
C GLY A 108 13.04 -7.48 -34.39
N ALA A 109 14.23 -7.71 -34.79
CA ALA A 109 14.69 -9.03 -35.31
C ALA A 109 14.84 -10.09 -34.20
N LYS A 110 15.14 -9.67 -32.99
CA LYS A 110 15.33 -10.53 -31.81
C LYS A 110 14.30 -10.21 -30.73
N ARG A 111 14.06 -11.18 -29.83
CA ARG A 111 13.19 -10.97 -28.66
C ARG A 111 13.62 -9.77 -27.80
N GLU A 112 14.91 -9.56 -27.68
CA GLU A 112 15.51 -8.45 -26.94
C GLU A 112 15.15 -7.08 -27.50
N ASP A 113 14.80 -7.01 -28.78
CA ASP A 113 14.42 -5.79 -29.48
C ASP A 113 12.90 -5.51 -29.37
N LEU A 114 12.15 -6.37 -28.67
CA LEU A 114 10.72 -6.17 -28.44
C LEU A 114 10.53 -4.96 -27.54
N GLU A 115 9.76 -4.00 -28.03
CA GLU A 115 9.35 -2.80 -27.29
C GLU A 115 7.83 -2.64 -27.36
N VAL A 116 7.26 -2.17 -26.26
CA VAL A 116 5.84 -1.86 -26.16
C VAL A 116 5.69 -0.48 -25.59
N THR A 117 5.00 0.38 -26.32
CA THR A 117 4.61 1.71 -25.87
C THR A 117 3.12 1.68 -25.55
N ALA A 118 2.74 1.95 -24.30
CA ALA A 118 1.38 2.26 -23.91
C ALA A 118 1.18 3.77 -23.98
N TYR A 119 0.08 4.24 -24.56
CA TYR A 119 -0.21 5.65 -24.65
C TYR A 119 -1.72 5.94 -24.57
N ALA A 120 -2.06 7.10 -24.04
CA ALA A 120 -3.43 7.57 -23.96
C ALA A 120 -3.47 9.10 -24.06
N PRO A 121 -4.51 9.70 -24.68
CA PRO A 121 -4.68 11.14 -24.65
C PRO A 121 -5.12 11.59 -23.24
N LEU A 122 -4.53 12.65 -22.75
CA LEU A 122 -4.92 13.34 -21.51
C LEU A 122 -6.01 14.39 -21.79
N SER A 123 -6.67 14.83 -20.72
CA SER A 123 -7.77 15.81 -20.84
C SER A 123 -7.30 17.22 -21.23
N ASP A 124 -6.02 17.54 -21.02
CA ASP A 124 -5.37 18.80 -21.41
C ASP A 124 -4.89 18.85 -22.87
N GLY A 125 -5.04 17.73 -23.60
CA GLY A 125 -4.63 17.59 -24.99
C GLY A 125 -3.26 16.95 -25.18
N ASP A 126 -2.49 16.74 -24.11
CA ASP A 126 -1.23 16.03 -24.14
C ASP A 126 -1.43 14.51 -24.27
N ILE A 127 -0.36 13.79 -24.51
CA ILE A 127 -0.35 12.33 -24.62
C ILE A 127 0.50 11.76 -23.48
N ALA A 128 -0.13 11.02 -22.60
CA ALA A 128 0.58 10.16 -21.66
C ALA A 128 1.18 8.98 -22.43
N GLU A 129 2.47 8.75 -22.30
CA GLU A 129 3.16 7.70 -23.04
C GLU A 129 4.26 7.04 -22.19
N VAL A 130 4.32 5.72 -22.22
CA VAL A 130 5.36 4.91 -21.55
C VAL A 130 5.82 3.81 -22.47
N THR A 131 7.14 3.75 -22.72
CA THR A 131 7.77 2.71 -23.54
C THR A 131 8.59 1.77 -22.67
N LEU A 132 8.35 0.48 -22.79
CA LEU A 132 9.11 -0.57 -22.13
C LEU A 132 9.68 -1.53 -23.15
N SER A 133 10.96 -1.89 -22.98
CA SER A 133 11.63 -2.89 -23.80
C SER A 133 11.83 -4.21 -23.03
N TYR A 134 12.03 -5.30 -23.78
CA TYR A 134 12.40 -6.57 -23.19
C TYR A 134 13.77 -6.48 -22.47
N LYS A 135 14.66 -5.60 -22.90
CA LYS A 135 15.95 -5.33 -22.24
C LYS A 135 15.74 -4.79 -20.83
N ILE A 136 14.81 -3.85 -20.65
CA ILE A 136 14.42 -3.34 -19.32
C ILE A 136 13.86 -4.49 -18.48
N ALA A 137 12.96 -5.30 -19.05
CA ALA A 137 12.40 -6.44 -18.33
C ALA A 137 13.45 -7.46 -17.87
N ALA A 138 14.50 -7.65 -18.65
CA ALA A 138 15.62 -8.54 -18.31
C ALA A 138 16.49 -7.90 -17.19
N ALA A 139 16.82 -6.63 -17.31
CA ALA A 139 17.63 -5.90 -16.33
C ALA A 139 16.92 -5.84 -14.95
N GLU A 140 15.61 -5.60 -14.93
CA GLU A 140 14.77 -5.59 -13.73
C GLU A 140 14.46 -7.00 -13.18
N GLY A 141 14.94 -8.05 -13.86
CA GLY A 141 14.72 -9.43 -13.45
C GLY A 141 13.29 -9.95 -13.62
N TRP A 142 12.41 -9.22 -14.33
CA TRP A 142 11.03 -9.65 -14.55
C TRP A 142 10.94 -10.91 -15.41
N THR A 143 11.94 -11.18 -16.24
CA THR A 143 12.05 -12.35 -17.11
C THR A 143 12.19 -13.67 -16.34
N ARG A 144 12.40 -13.64 -15.02
CA ARG A 144 12.32 -14.84 -14.15
C ARG A 144 10.91 -15.45 -14.18
N ASN A 145 9.88 -14.66 -14.45
CA ASN A 145 8.55 -15.18 -14.70
C ASN A 145 8.47 -15.82 -16.07
N LYS A 146 8.16 -17.12 -16.12
CA LYS A 146 8.07 -17.92 -17.36
C LYS A 146 7.14 -17.31 -18.41
N LYS A 147 6.17 -16.50 -18.02
CA LYS A 147 5.27 -15.80 -18.94
C LYS A 147 6.01 -14.82 -19.87
N TYR A 148 7.15 -14.27 -19.46
CA TYR A 148 8.00 -13.48 -20.36
C TYR A 148 8.66 -14.31 -21.48
N SER A 149 8.75 -15.63 -21.31
CA SER A 149 9.21 -16.53 -22.36
C SER A 149 8.10 -16.93 -23.32
N THR A 150 6.85 -17.05 -22.83
CA THR A 150 5.71 -17.53 -23.62
C THR A 150 4.90 -16.42 -24.27
N ILE A 151 4.65 -15.34 -23.53
CA ILE A 151 3.80 -14.19 -23.95
C ILE A 151 4.47 -12.85 -23.60
N PRO A 152 5.71 -12.59 -24.05
CA PRO A 152 6.48 -11.41 -23.66
C PRO A 152 5.78 -10.09 -24.00
N GLU A 153 5.16 -9.99 -25.16
CA GLU A 153 4.43 -8.81 -25.60
C GLU A 153 3.30 -8.46 -24.63
N GLN A 154 2.50 -9.44 -24.22
CA GLN A 154 1.40 -9.23 -23.30
C GLN A 154 1.90 -8.80 -21.92
N MET A 155 3.01 -9.35 -21.46
CA MET A 155 3.65 -8.99 -20.20
C MET A 155 4.13 -7.55 -20.22
N LEU A 156 4.80 -7.12 -21.30
CA LEU A 156 5.24 -5.74 -21.45
C LEU A 156 4.06 -4.77 -21.57
N ARG A 157 2.95 -5.13 -22.23
CA ARG A 157 1.73 -4.30 -22.27
C ARG A 157 1.21 -3.99 -20.87
N TRP A 158 1.07 -5.00 -20.01
CA TRP A 158 0.58 -4.79 -18.65
C TRP A 158 1.55 -3.99 -17.78
N ARG A 159 2.85 -4.19 -17.98
CA ARG A 159 3.87 -3.37 -17.30
C ARG A 159 3.85 -1.92 -17.76
N ALA A 160 3.72 -1.69 -19.05
CA ALA A 160 3.61 -0.34 -19.59
C ALA A 160 2.35 0.39 -19.08
N VAL A 161 1.20 -0.31 -18.99
CA VAL A 161 -0.02 0.23 -18.38
C VAL A 161 0.19 0.54 -16.90
N LYS A 162 0.84 -0.37 -16.16
CA LYS A 162 1.17 -0.09 -14.75
C LYS A 162 1.93 1.22 -14.61
N TRP A 163 3.02 1.40 -15.35
CA TRP A 163 3.83 2.59 -15.28
C TRP A 163 3.09 3.85 -15.76
N LEU A 164 2.24 3.69 -16.78
CA LEU A 164 1.39 4.79 -17.26
C LEU A 164 0.45 5.29 -16.15
N ILE A 165 -0.17 4.37 -15.40
CA ILE A 165 -1.07 4.69 -14.29
C ILE A 165 -0.29 5.27 -13.11
N ASP A 166 0.83 4.67 -12.73
CA ASP A 166 1.68 5.14 -11.63
C ASP A 166 2.16 6.59 -11.86
N LEU A 167 2.47 6.95 -13.11
CA LEU A 167 2.98 8.28 -13.47
C LEU A 167 1.89 9.33 -13.64
N HIS A 168 0.74 8.95 -14.21
CA HIS A 168 -0.28 9.92 -14.64
C HIS A 168 -1.57 9.87 -13.80
N CYS A 169 -1.74 8.87 -12.94
CA CYS A 169 -2.96 8.69 -12.16
C CYS A 169 -2.70 8.23 -10.72
N PRO A 170 -1.70 8.77 -10.00
CA PRO A 170 -1.37 8.29 -8.64
C PRO A 170 -2.54 8.46 -7.65
N GLU A 171 -3.43 9.43 -7.89
CA GLU A 171 -4.62 9.69 -7.08
C GLU A 171 -5.61 8.53 -7.05
N ILE A 172 -5.66 7.71 -8.11
CA ILE A 172 -6.54 6.53 -8.17
C ILE A 172 -6.00 5.41 -7.27
N LEU A 173 -4.69 5.33 -7.15
CA LEU A 173 -4.02 4.27 -6.41
C LEU A 173 -4.11 4.51 -4.90
N LEU A 174 -4.05 5.80 -4.45
CA LEU A 174 -4.16 6.22 -3.04
C LEU A 174 -3.36 5.33 -2.07
N GLY A 175 -2.13 4.97 -2.42
CA GLY A 175 -1.25 4.15 -1.60
C GLY A 175 -1.35 2.63 -1.81
N PHE A 176 -2.24 2.14 -2.67
CA PHE A 176 -2.16 0.76 -3.18
C PHE A 176 -1.20 0.74 -4.37
N ASP A 177 -0.42 -0.31 -4.48
CA ASP A 177 0.43 -0.52 -5.66
C ASP A 177 -0.42 -1.06 -6.83
N VAL A 178 0.14 -1.09 -8.02
CA VAL A 178 -0.41 -1.83 -9.15
C VAL A 178 0.52 -2.99 -9.46
N GLY A 179 -0.01 -4.18 -9.51
CA GLY A 179 0.80 -5.35 -9.73
C GLY A 179 0.21 -6.28 -10.78
N TYR A 180 0.95 -7.34 -11.04
CA TYR A 180 0.56 -8.42 -11.92
C TYR A 180 0.41 -9.70 -11.11
N GLU A 181 -0.67 -10.45 -11.31
CA GLU A 181 -0.98 -11.69 -10.57
C GLU A 181 0.17 -12.74 -10.55
N GLY A 182 1.11 -12.64 -11.49
CA GLY A 182 2.29 -13.50 -11.52
C GLY A 182 3.47 -13.03 -10.67
N GLU A 183 3.45 -11.81 -10.12
CA GLU A 183 4.53 -11.30 -9.24
C GLU A 183 4.53 -11.96 -7.86
N ASN A 184 3.36 -12.34 -7.37
CA ASN A 184 3.24 -13.01 -6.08
C ASN A 184 3.94 -14.36 -6.03
N SER A 185 3.89 -15.13 -7.11
CA SER A 185 4.50 -16.46 -7.14
C SER A 185 6.02 -16.42 -6.99
N LEU A 186 6.68 -15.38 -7.51
CA LEU A 186 8.13 -15.23 -7.44
C LEU A 186 8.58 -14.66 -6.10
N ARG A 187 7.85 -13.68 -5.53
CA ARG A 187 8.15 -13.13 -4.21
C ARG A 187 7.82 -14.09 -3.07
N ASN A 188 6.71 -14.82 -3.19
CA ASN A 188 6.36 -15.86 -2.22
C ASN A 188 7.36 -17.02 -2.25
N ALA A 189 7.87 -17.42 -3.42
CA ALA A 189 8.95 -18.39 -3.52
C ALA A 189 10.26 -17.89 -2.88
N GLN A 190 10.59 -16.59 -3.03
CA GLN A 190 11.76 -16.00 -2.39
C GLN A 190 11.57 -15.84 -0.86
N ASN A 191 10.38 -15.46 -0.41
CA ASN A 191 10.08 -15.35 1.01
C ASN A 191 10.05 -16.73 1.68
N ASN A 192 9.49 -17.75 1.03
CA ASN A 192 9.51 -19.13 1.54
C ASN A 192 10.94 -19.70 1.55
N ALA A 193 11.78 -19.40 0.56
CA ALA A 193 13.19 -19.79 0.56
C ALA A 193 13.99 -19.08 1.68
N ASN A 194 13.68 -17.81 1.95
CA ASN A 194 14.30 -17.06 3.05
C ASN A 194 13.80 -17.53 4.43
N VAL A 195 12.51 -17.90 4.55
CA VAL A 195 11.95 -18.46 5.79
C VAL A 195 12.51 -19.85 6.06
N GLN A 196 12.72 -20.67 5.04
CA GLN A 196 13.36 -21.99 5.20
C GLN A 196 14.86 -21.88 5.52
N ASN A 197 15.56 -20.84 5.02
CA ASN A 197 16.95 -20.56 5.42
C ASN A 197 17.07 -19.87 6.79
N SER A 198 16.04 -19.23 7.28
CA SER A 198 16.00 -18.64 8.64
C SER A 198 15.44 -19.59 9.69
N GLY A 199 14.82 -20.70 9.29
CA GLY A 199 14.34 -21.78 10.18
C GLY A 199 15.44 -22.58 10.88
N ALA A 200 16.72 -22.29 10.63
CA ALA A 200 17.86 -22.86 11.34
C ALA A 200 18.31 -22.03 12.56
N LYS A 201 17.53 -21.05 13.01
CA LYS A 201 17.82 -20.30 14.26
C LYS A 201 16.63 -20.35 15.22
N SER A 202 16.46 -21.51 15.84
CA SER A 202 15.64 -21.74 17.06
C SER A 202 16.16 -20.96 18.29
N GLY A 203 16.77 -19.79 18.11
CA GLY A 203 17.31 -18.98 19.19
C GLY A 203 16.49 -17.73 19.55
N THR A 204 15.56 -17.30 18.68
CA THR A 204 14.94 -15.99 18.82
C THR A 204 13.66 -16.02 19.69
N GLU A 205 12.95 -17.14 19.74
CA GLU A 205 11.77 -17.26 20.61
C GLU A 205 12.14 -17.43 22.08
N MET A 206 13.24 -18.14 22.37
CA MET A 206 13.75 -18.25 23.74
C MET A 206 14.29 -16.91 24.28
N SER A 207 14.86 -16.05 23.42
CA SER A 207 15.32 -14.73 23.83
C SER A 207 14.19 -13.74 24.13
N LEU A 208 13.07 -13.85 23.44
CA LEU A 208 11.89 -12.99 23.66
C LEU A 208 11.18 -13.33 24.98
N GLN A 209 11.03 -14.61 25.28
CA GLN A 209 10.47 -15.07 26.56
C GLN A 209 11.38 -14.71 27.74
N GLN A 210 12.68 -14.82 27.59
CA GLN A 210 13.64 -14.36 28.60
C GLN A 210 13.60 -12.84 28.81
N ALA A 211 13.45 -12.05 27.75
CA ALA A 211 13.31 -10.60 27.84
C ALA A 211 12.02 -10.18 28.54
N ILE A 212 10.90 -10.86 28.26
CA ILE A 212 9.60 -10.62 28.92
C ILE A 212 9.67 -10.99 30.41
N GLU A 213 10.34 -12.10 30.76
CA GLU A 213 10.49 -12.54 32.15
C GLU A 213 11.41 -11.61 32.95
N THR A 214 12.49 -11.11 32.33
CA THR A 214 13.38 -10.11 32.94
C THR A 214 12.66 -8.77 33.16
N GLN A 215 11.78 -8.33 32.24
CA GLN A 215 10.97 -7.13 32.45
C GLN A 215 9.92 -7.33 33.56
N ARG A 216 9.30 -8.50 33.66
CA ARG A 216 8.38 -8.82 34.76
C ARG A 216 9.06 -8.76 36.10
N GLN A 217 10.22 -9.36 36.24
CA GLN A 217 11.01 -9.33 37.49
C GLN A 217 11.47 -7.91 37.84
N ALA A 218 11.81 -7.08 36.85
CA ALA A 218 12.16 -5.67 37.07
C ALA A 218 10.94 -4.84 37.55
N ILE A 219 9.75 -5.09 37.05
CA ILE A 219 8.51 -4.41 37.49
C ILE A 219 8.13 -4.89 38.90
N GLU A 220 8.27 -6.17 39.21
CA GLU A 220 7.95 -6.73 40.51
C GLU A 220 8.91 -6.24 41.61
N SER A 221 10.16 -5.96 41.26
CA SER A 221 11.17 -5.39 42.20
C SER A 221 10.93 -3.90 42.50
N VAL A 222 10.24 -3.15 41.60
CA VAL A 222 9.91 -1.73 41.79
C VAL A 222 8.69 -1.55 42.70
N VAL A 223 7.77 -2.51 42.70
CA VAL A 223 6.53 -2.45 43.53
C VAL A 223 6.80 -2.68 45.02
N ILE A 224 7.97 -3.26 45.39
CA ILE A 224 8.31 -3.56 46.80
C ILE A 224 9.03 -2.40 47.52
N THR A 225 9.35 -1.29 46.82
CA THR A 225 10.10 -0.16 47.39
C THR A 225 9.28 1.11 47.68
N GLU A 226 7.95 1.06 47.64
CA GLU A 226 7.07 2.20 48.00
C GLU A 226 6.60 2.23 49.47
N GLU A 227 7.40 1.69 50.40
CA GLU A 227 7.21 2.03 51.84
C GLU A 227 8.53 2.58 52.40
N GLY A 228 8.65 3.93 52.38
CA GLY A 228 9.76 4.58 53.04
C GLY A 228 10.13 5.96 52.53
N VAL A 229 9.16 6.88 52.50
CA VAL A 229 9.46 8.30 52.27
C VAL A 229 10.11 8.86 53.57
N LYS A 230 11.39 9.21 53.50
CA LYS A 230 12.04 10.20 54.38
C LYS A 230 12.75 11.23 53.50
N GLU A 231 12.32 12.45 53.62
CA GLU A 231 12.92 13.64 53.01
C GLU A 231 14.38 13.80 53.45
N PRO A 232 15.29 14.23 52.59
CA PRO A 232 16.55 14.81 52.98
C PRO A 232 16.46 16.34 52.91
N LYS A 233 16.83 16.95 54.04
CA LYS A 233 17.06 18.37 54.26
C LYS A 233 18.10 18.92 53.28
N SER A 234 17.82 20.13 52.85
CA SER A 234 18.74 21.06 52.19
C SER A 234 19.88 21.51 53.07
N GLU A 235 21.07 21.47 52.57
CA GLU A 235 22.17 22.36 52.96
C GLU A 235 23.05 22.69 51.73
N PRO A 236 23.52 23.95 51.64
CA PRO A 236 24.25 24.46 50.48
C PRO A 236 25.76 24.45 50.74
N ALA A 237 26.56 24.09 49.76
CA ALA A 237 28.02 24.30 49.79
C ALA A 237 28.46 24.73 48.39
N GLU A 238 28.70 26.00 48.30
CA GLU A 238 29.99 26.69 48.13
C GLU A 238 30.76 26.43 46.85
N MET A 239 30.84 27.54 46.15
CA MET A 239 31.69 27.88 45.00
C MET A 239 33.17 27.74 45.37
N GLN A 240 33.94 27.07 44.54
CA GLN A 240 35.37 27.38 44.40
C GLN A 240 35.76 27.38 42.92
N ALA A 241 36.11 28.60 42.51
CA ALA A 241 36.81 28.87 41.28
C ALA A 241 38.31 28.53 41.47
N THR A 242 38.92 27.96 40.42
CA THR A 242 40.35 28.11 40.21
C THR A 242 40.60 28.29 38.71
N GLU A 243 41.16 29.46 38.43
CA GLU A 243 41.90 29.83 37.21
C GLU A 243 43.18 28.96 37.07
N GLU A 244 43.61 28.82 35.87
CA GLU A 244 44.99 28.90 35.32
C GLU A 244 44.98 28.22 33.97
N GLU A 245 45.16 28.94 32.92
CA GLU A 245 46.24 29.61 32.26
C GLU A 245 47.21 28.68 31.48
N LYS A 246 47.35 28.98 30.16
CA LYS A 246 48.48 28.81 29.23
C LYS A 246 48.84 27.40 28.71
N ALA A 247 48.70 27.19 27.45
CA ALA A 247 49.76 27.32 26.41
C ALA A 247 49.12 27.01 25.03
#